data_cd3bd7a054eaef6d317eec8eb096b901
#
_entry.id   cd3bd7a054eaef6d317eec8eb096b901
#
_cell.length_a   1.000
_cell.length_b   1.000
_cell.length_c   1.000
_cell.angle_alpha   90.00
_cell.angle_beta   90.00
_cell.angle_gamma   90.00
#
_symmetry.space_group_name_H-M   'P 1'
#
loop_
_entity.id
_entity.type
_entity.pdbx_description
1 polymer ?
#
loop_
_entity_poly.entity_id
_entity_poly.type
_entity_poly.pdbx_seq_one_letter_code
_entity_poly.pdbx_strand_id
1 'polypeptide(L)'
;MRALVTGGNRGIGYAMAQGLIARGCDVVIGARDAQAGASAAADLGCTSVHLDLEAPDTFAPAIDAAGPVDILINNAGILIEDSMIAYPEGLRRSMQVMFHAPFELILLCLPHMAQAGQGRIINVSSGWGAYDEGLEGPGGYGVAKAALNALSHALPRDLPKGVSVNAMCPGWVHTRMGGQAAPRTLEEGADTALWLALDAPADLTGKFFRDRHEKAW
;
A
#
# COMPACT_ATOMS: atom_id res chain seq x y z
N MET A 1 7.88 -13.22 -10.22
CA MET A 1 7.28 -12.81 -8.92
C MET A 1 5.85 -12.38 -9.17
N ARG A 2 4.95 -12.73 -8.24
CA ARG A 2 3.55 -12.28 -8.26
C ARG A 2 3.36 -11.13 -7.27
N ALA A 3 2.72 -10.05 -7.73
CA ALA A 3 2.48 -8.86 -6.92
C ALA A 3 0.98 -8.62 -6.74
N LEU A 4 0.55 -8.28 -5.52
CA LEU A 4 -0.78 -7.77 -5.22
C LEU A 4 -0.68 -6.28 -4.89
N VAL A 5 -1.44 -5.44 -5.62
CA VAL A 5 -1.51 -3.99 -5.40
C VAL A 5 -2.93 -3.62 -4.97
N THR A 6 -3.12 -3.20 -3.71
CA THR A 6 -4.43 -2.75 -3.24
C THR A 6 -4.76 -1.38 -3.81
N GLY A 7 -6.01 -1.17 -4.25
CA GLY A 7 -6.42 0.05 -4.93
C GLY A 7 -5.72 0.26 -6.28
N GLY A 8 -5.36 -0.83 -6.98
CA GLY A 8 -4.61 -0.81 -8.24
C GLY A 8 -5.42 -0.37 -9.47
N ASN A 9 -6.72 -0.12 -9.30
CA ASN A 9 -7.59 0.22 -10.42
C ASN A 9 -7.54 1.70 -10.85
N ARG A 10 -6.71 2.53 -10.18
CA ARG A 10 -6.55 3.96 -10.52
C ARG A 10 -5.36 4.60 -9.80
N GLY A 11 -5.01 5.82 -10.26
CA GLY A 11 -4.04 6.69 -9.60
C GLY A 11 -2.67 6.03 -9.42
N ILE A 12 -2.04 6.25 -8.26
CA ILE A 12 -0.70 5.74 -7.97
C ILE A 12 -0.66 4.20 -8.00
N GLY A 13 -1.71 3.53 -7.48
CA GLY A 13 -1.78 2.08 -7.50
C GLY A 13 -1.81 1.50 -8.92
N TYR A 14 -2.49 2.16 -9.85
CA TYR A 14 -2.48 1.79 -11.27
C TYR A 14 -1.08 1.95 -11.88
N ALA A 15 -0.40 3.07 -11.60
CA ALA A 15 0.97 3.29 -12.08
C ALA A 15 1.96 2.28 -11.46
N MET A 16 1.79 1.91 -10.19
CA MET A 16 2.58 0.83 -9.57
C MET A 16 2.34 -0.51 -10.27
N ALA A 17 1.08 -0.88 -10.53
CA ALA A 17 0.74 -2.10 -11.24
C ALA A 17 1.35 -2.11 -12.65
N GLN A 18 1.22 -1.02 -13.40
CA GLN A 18 1.80 -0.85 -14.72
C GLN A 18 3.33 -0.99 -14.70
N GLY A 19 4.00 -0.34 -13.75
CA GLY A 19 5.46 -0.42 -13.60
C GLY A 19 5.95 -1.83 -13.23
N LEU A 20 5.21 -2.58 -12.40
CA LEU A 20 5.51 -3.97 -12.09
C LEU A 20 5.35 -4.89 -13.30
N ILE A 21 4.28 -4.71 -14.08
CA ILE A 21 4.04 -5.47 -15.33
C ILE A 21 5.17 -5.23 -16.32
N ALA A 22 5.55 -3.97 -16.52
CA ALA A 22 6.65 -3.60 -17.43
C ALA A 22 8.00 -4.21 -17.01
N ARG A 23 8.14 -4.60 -15.73
CA ARG A 23 9.32 -5.26 -15.15
C ARG A 23 9.14 -6.80 -15.07
N GLY A 24 8.13 -7.36 -15.74
CA GLY A 24 7.89 -8.80 -15.86
C GLY A 24 7.26 -9.47 -14.64
N CYS A 25 6.63 -8.73 -13.75
CA CYS A 25 5.85 -9.29 -12.66
C CYS A 25 4.46 -9.74 -13.15
N ASP A 26 3.97 -10.84 -12.59
CA ASP A 26 2.57 -11.23 -12.66
C ASP A 26 1.79 -10.41 -11.62
N VAL A 27 0.88 -9.56 -12.08
CA VAL A 27 0.22 -8.58 -11.21
C VAL A 27 -1.25 -8.90 -11.02
N VAL A 28 -1.69 -8.80 -9.77
CA VAL A 28 -3.09 -8.82 -9.37
C VAL A 28 -3.42 -7.47 -8.74
N ILE A 29 -4.48 -6.82 -9.20
CA ILE A 29 -4.94 -5.58 -8.57
C ILE A 29 -6.16 -5.87 -7.68
N GLY A 30 -6.12 -5.36 -6.44
CA GLY A 30 -7.27 -5.37 -5.52
C GLY A 30 -8.12 -4.12 -5.72
N ALA A 31 -9.42 -4.27 -5.91
CA ALA A 31 -10.35 -3.15 -6.06
C ALA A 31 -11.66 -3.40 -5.31
N ARG A 32 -12.18 -2.35 -4.65
CA ARG A 32 -13.48 -2.40 -3.97
C ARG A 32 -14.64 -2.55 -4.95
N ASP A 33 -14.59 -1.83 -6.06
CA ASP A 33 -15.55 -1.95 -7.16
C ASP A 33 -15.01 -3.00 -8.15
N ALA A 34 -15.69 -4.14 -8.22
CA ALA A 34 -15.27 -5.27 -9.05
C ALA A 34 -15.28 -4.92 -10.55
N GLN A 35 -16.25 -4.10 -11.01
CA GLN A 35 -16.32 -3.70 -12.42
C GLN A 35 -15.18 -2.76 -12.79
N ALA A 36 -14.91 -1.75 -11.95
CA ALA A 36 -13.77 -0.85 -12.16
C ALA A 36 -12.43 -1.60 -12.05
N GLY A 37 -12.34 -2.62 -11.18
CA GLY A 37 -11.19 -3.52 -11.10
C GLY A 37 -10.98 -4.30 -12.39
N ALA A 38 -12.02 -4.95 -12.90
CA ALA A 38 -11.97 -5.73 -14.13
C ALA A 38 -11.60 -4.87 -15.35
N SER A 39 -12.16 -3.65 -15.47
CA SER A 39 -11.79 -2.73 -16.55
C SER A 39 -10.33 -2.35 -16.52
N ALA A 40 -9.82 -1.94 -15.33
CA ALA A 40 -8.42 -1.56 -15.19
C ALA A 40 -7.47 -2.74 -15.42
N ALA A 41 -7.85 -3.94 -14.98
CA ALA A 41 -7.07 -5.15 -15.21
C ALA A 41 -6.99 -5.51 -16.70
N ALA A 42 -8.09 -5.34 -17.45
CA ALA A 42 -8.10 -5.55 -18.89
C ALA A 42 -7.18 -4.54 -19.61
N ASP A 43 -7.22 -3.26 -19.21
CA ASP A 43 -6.36 -2.22 -19.77
C ASP A 43 -4.87 -2.47 -19.48
N LEU A 44 -4.55 -3.00 -18.28
CA LEU A 44 -3.19 -3.32 -17.85
C LEU A 44 -2.68 -4.67 -18.39
N GLY A 45 -3.57 -5.55 -18.85
CA GLY A 45 -3.23 -6.94 -19.20
C GLY A 45 -2.89 -7.80 -17.98
N CYS A 46 -3.59 -7.58 -16.84
CA CYS A 46 -3.41 -8.32 -15.59
C CYS A 46 -4.73 -8.88 -15.06
N THR A 47 -4.75 -9.37 -13.82
CA THR A 47 -5.98 -9.85 -13.16
C THR A 47 -6.43 -8.91 -12.06
N SER A 48 -7.71 -8.97 -11.68
CA SER A 48 -8.24 -8.23 -10.54
C SER A 48 -8.99 -9.14 -9.58
N VAL A 49 -8.98 -8.76 -8.30
CA VAL A 49 -9.78 -9.38 -7.25
C VAL A 49 -10.65 -8.34 -6.55
N HIS A 50 -11.84 -8.75 -6.12
CA HIS A 50 -12.68 -7.92 -5.27
C HIS A 50 -12.05 -7.85 -3.87
N LEU A 51 -11.65 -6.64 -3.46
CA LEU A 51 -11.01 -6.39 -2.17
C LEU A 51 -11.51 -5.06 -1.62
N ASP A 52 -12.40 -5.12 -0.63
CA ASP A 52 -12.89 -3.94 0.09
C ASP A 52 -12.25 -3.87 1.48
N LEU A 53 -11.38 -2.90 1.70
CA LEU A 53 -10.65 -2.75 2.96
C LEU A 53 -11.53 -2.32 4.15
N GLU A 54 -12.80 -1.96 3.89
CA GLU A 54 -13.81 -1.73 4.92
C GLU A 54 -14.61 -3.01 5.25
N ALA A 55 -14.46 -4.09 4.46
CA ALA A 55 -15.16 -5.37 4.59
C ALA A 55 -14.14 -6.54 4.74
N PRO A 56 -13.71 -6.86 5.98
CA PRO A 56 -12.67 -7.89 6.23
C PRO A 56 -12.99 -9.28 5.69
N ASP A 57 -14.26 -9.62 5.54
CA ASP A 57 -14.73 -10.87 4.94
C ASP A 57 -14.32 -11.03 3.46
N THR A 58 -13.92 -9.95 2.80
CA THR A 58 -13.41 -10.00 1.42
C THR A 58 -11.92 -10.37 1.34
N PHE A 59 -11.15 -10.30 2.44
CA PHE A 59 -9.68 -10.39 2.41
C PHE A 59 -9.19 -11.80 2.07
N ALA A 60 -9.59 -12.80 2.83
CA ALA A 60 -9.15 -14.17 2.59
C ALA A 60 -9.56 -14.68 1.19
N PRO A 61 -10.82 -14.50 0.73
CA PRO A 61 -11.19 -14.85 -0.65
C PRO A 61 -10.39 -14.11 -1.72
N ALA A 62 -10.03 -12.83 -1.48
CA ALA A 62 -9.21 -12.07 -2.42
C ALA A 62 -7.78 -12.61 -2.49
N ILE A 63 -7.16 -12.97 -1.37
CA ILE A 63 -5.82 -13.56 -1.34
C ILE A 63 -5.82 -14.94 -1.96
N ASP A 64 -6.82 -15.78 -1.68
CA ASP A 64 -6.96 -17.10 -2.31
C ASP A 64 -7.07 -16.98 -3.83
N ALA A 65 -7.87 -16.03 -4.33
CA ALA A 65 -8.02 -15.76 -5.75
C ALA A 65 -6.76 -15.14 -6.38
N ALA A 66 -6.03 -14.31 -5.63
CA ALA A 66 -4.74 -13.77 -6.08
C ALA A 66 -3.66 -14.84 -6.20
N GLY A 67 -3.77 -15.92 -5.44
CA GLY A 67 -2.76 -16.99 -5.37
C GLY A 67 -1.50 -16.58 -4.59
N PRO A 68 -0.35 -17.22 -4.85
CA PRO A 68 0.87 -16.98 -4.09
C PRO A 68 1.44 -15.58 -4.33
N VAL A 69 1.43 -14.73 -3.30
CA VAL A 69 1.86 -13.31 -3.37
C VAL A 69 3.29 -13.18 -2.85
N ASP A 70 4.22 -12.79 -3.73
CA ASP A 70 5.63 -12.50 -3.39
C ASP A 70 5.83 -11.02 -2.99
N ILE A 71 5.02 -10.12 -3.58
CA ILE A 71 5.08 -8.68 -3.37
C ILE A 71 3.68 -8.17 -2.99
N LEU A 72 3.54 -7.60 -1.79
CA LEU A 72 2.32 -6.96 -1.35
C LEU A 72 2.53 -5.44 -1.29
N ILE A 73 1.75 -4.68 -2.07
CA ILE A 73 1.73 -3.22 -2.00
C ILE A 73 0.40 -2.77 -1.40
N ASN A 74 0.43 -2.38 -0.13
CA ASN A 74 -0.68 -1.76 0.58
C ASN A 74 -0.76 -0.28 0.18
N ASN A 75 -1.40 -0.01 -0.97
CA ASN A 75 -1.52 1.33 -1.53
C ASN A 75 -2.88 1.99 -1.25
N ALA A 76 -3.96 1.22 -1.18
CA ALA A 76 -5.29 1.79 -1.00
C ALA A 76 -5.40 2.64 0.27
N GLY A 77 -6.08 3.77 0.15
CA GLY A 77 -6.29 4.70 1.25
C GLY A 77 -7.51 5.59 1.02
N ILE A 78 -7.98 6.20 2.08
CA ILE A 78 -9.08 7.16 2.08
C ILE A 78 -8.63 8.44 2.77
N LEU A 79 -9.17 9.58 2.35
CA LEU A 79 -8.97 10.87 3.00
C LEU A 79 -10.34 11.34 3.51
N ILE A 80 -10.47 11.43 4.83
CA ILE A 80 -11.63 11.97 5.54
C ILE A 80 -11.10 13.15 6.34
N GLU A 81 -11.52 14.35 5.95
CA GLU A 81 -10.99 15.60 6.50
C GLU A 81 -11.76 16.12 7.73
N ASP A 82 -12.88 15.47 8.03
CA ASP A 82 -13.71 15.84 9.16
C ASP A 82 -12.97 15.72 10.49
N SER A 83 -13.33 16.59 11.44
CA SER A 83 -12.79 16.55 12.80
C SER A 83 -13.00 15.19 13.44
N MET A 84 -11.96 14.61 14.01
CA MET A 84 -12.02 13.33 14.74
C MET A 84 -13.00 13.35 15.92
N ILE A 85 -13.25 14.51 16.50
CA ILE A 85 -14.17 14.70 17.63
C ILE A 85 -15.61 14.82 17.12
N ALA A 86 -15.83 15.62 16.06
CA ALA A 86 -17.16 15.79 15.49
C ALA A 86 -17.65 14.58 14.68
N TYR A 87 -16.72 13.84 14.06
CA TYR A 87 -17.01 12.64 13.27
C TYR A 87 -16.04 11.49 13.60
N PRO A 88 -16.16 10.87 14.79
CA PRO A 88 -15.25 9.82 15.22
C PRO A 88 -15.28 8.57 14.32
N GLU A 89 -16.35 8.36 13.57
CA GLU A 89 -16.42 7.28 12.57
C GLU A 89 -15.41 7.46 11.45
N GLY A 90 -15.08 8.69 11.06
CA GLY A 90 -14.04 9.00 10.10
C GLY A 90 -12.67 8.47 10.53
N LEU A 91 -12.32 8.57 11.82
CA LEU A 91 -11.10 7.98 12.38
C LEU A 91 -11.15 6.44 12.32
N ARG A 92 -12.28 5.82 12.73
CA ARG A 92 -12.41 4.34 12.70
C ARG A 92 -12.23 3.81 11.29
N ARG A 93 -12.87 4.43 10.30
CA ARG A 93 -12.73 4.04 8.89
C ARG A 93 -11.30 4.25 8.38
N SER A 94 -10.65 5.36 8.73
CA SER A 94 -9.25 5.61 8.37
C SER A 94 -8.33 4.53 8.95
N MET A 95 -8.52 4.17 10.21
CA MET A 95 -7.77 3.07 10.86
C MET A 95 -8.05 1.72 10.21
N GLN A 96 -9.33 1.42 9.90
CA GLN A 96 -9.69 0.17 9.25
C GLN A 96 -8.98 0.03 7.90
N VAL A 97 -9.08 1.03 7.03
CA VAL A 97 -8.56 0.97 5.66
C VAL A 97 -7.03 1.06 5.60
N MET A 98 -6.40 1.89 6.45
CA MET A 98 -4.99 2.23 6.31
C MET A 98 -4.07 1.64 7.39
N PHE A 99 -4.63 0.88 8.34
CA PHE A 99 -3.86 0.17 9.36
C PHE A 99 -4.30 -1.29 9.53
N HIS A 100 -5.57 -1.53 9.91
CA HIS A 100 -6.02 -2.90 10.19
C HIS A 100 -6.00 -3.78 8.94
N ALA A 101 -6.58 -3.31 7.83
CA ALA A 101 -6.59 -4.07 6.58
C ALA A 101 -5.17 -4.38 6.04
N PRO A 102 -4.23 -3.41 5.94
CA PRO A 102 -2.83 -3.72 5.63
C PRO A 102 -2.22 -4.79 6.53
N PHE A 103 -2.45 -4.74 7.83
CA PHE A 103 -1.93 -5.75 8.76
C PHE A 103 -2.51 -7.14 8.50
N GLU A 104 -3.83 -7.25 8.31
CA GLU A 104 -4.47 -8.53 8.02
C GLU A 104 -4.03 -9.10 6.66
N LEU A 105 -3.89 -8.26 5.63
CA LEU A 105 -3.37 -8.70 4.33
C LEU A 105 -1.93 -9.20 4.42
N ILE A 106 -1.10 -8.57 5.26
CA ILE A 106 0.24 -9.05 5.55
C ILE A 106 0.17 -10.46 6.15
N LEU A 107 -0.66 -10.68 7.18
CA LEU A 107 -0.81 -11.99 7.81
C LEU A 107 -1.27 -13.07 6.83
N LEU A 108 -2.16 -12.75 5.90
CA LEU A 108 -2.64 -13.68 4.88
C LEU A 108 -1.58 -14.02 3.81
N CYS A 109 -0.68 -13.08 3.49
CA CYS A 109 0.40 -13.31 2.52
C CYS A 109 1.64 -14.00 3.13
N LEU A 110 1.88 -13.84 4.44
CA LEU A 110 3.08 -14.34 5.12
C LEU A 110 3.33 -15.84 4.97
N PRO A 111 2.34 -16.77 5.03
CA PRO A 111 2.61 -18.18 4.90
C PRO A 111 3.32 -18.55 3.59
N HIS A 112 2.90 -17.96 2.46
CA HIS A 112 3.58 -18.16 1.18
C HIS A 112 4.98 -17.56 1.19
N MET A 113 5.14 -16.30 1.63
CA MET A 113 6.45 -15.64 1.70
C MET A 113 7.44 -16.37 2.57
N ALA A 114 6.99 -16.92 3.73
CA ALA A 114 7.80 -17.73 4.61
C ALA A 114 8.27 -19.04 3.95
N GLN A 115 7.35 -19.71 3.26
CA GLN A 115 7.68 -20.95 2.52
C GLN A 115 8.64 -20.69 1.36
N ALA A 116 8.47 -19.58 0.65
CA ALA A 116 9.34 -19.17 -0.45
C ALA A 116 10.72 -18.66 0.03
N GLY A 117 10.84 -18.33 1.32
CA GLY A 117 12.06 -17.72 1.90
C GLY A 117 12.33 -16.31 1.38
N GLN A 118 11.33 -15.67 0.79
CA GLN A 118 11.41 -14.30 0.26
C GLN A 118 10.03 -13.64 0.23
N GLY A 119 9.99 -12.32 0.44
CA GLY A 119 8.78 -11.53 0.34
C GLY A 119 9.07 -10.03 0.47
N ARG A 120 8.27 -9.23 -0.21
CA ARG A 120 8.38 -7.77 -0.18
C ARG A 120 7.04 -7.16 0.20
N ILE A 121 7.00 -6.43 1.31
CA ILE A 121 5.81 -5.72 1.78
C ILE A 121 6.10 -4.23 1.70
N ILE A 122 5.31 -3.50 0.93
CA ILE A 122 5.43 -2.06 0.76
C ILE A 122 4.16 -1.39 1.26
N ASN A 123 4.27 -0.61 2.32
CA ASN A 123 3.18 0.15 2.88
C ASN A 123 3.23 1.60 2.36
N VAL A 124 2.26 1.98 1.53
CA VAL A 124 2.16 3.35 1.03
C VAL A 124 1.60 4.25 2.13
N SER A 125 2.50 4.97 2.78
CA SER A 125 2.23 5.91 3.84
C SER A 125 2.16 7.35 3.33
N SER A 126 2.49 8.33 4.17
CA SER A 126 2.50 9.76 3.87
C SER A 126 3.44 10.48 4.82
N GLY A 127 4.00 11.61 4.37
CA GLY A 127 4.66 12.57 5.28
C GLY A 127 3.73 13.09 6.36
N TRP A 128 2.43 13.20 6.06
CA TRP A 128 1.42 13.58 7.06
C TRP A 128 1.24 12.58 8.21
N GLY A 129 1.81 11.39 8.10
CA GLY A 129 1.89 10.39 9.16
C GLY A 129 3.28 10.31 9.82
N ALA A 130 4.23 11.16 9.44
CA ALA A 130 5.56 11.20 10.01
C ALA A 130 5.63 12.23 11.14
N TYR A 131 6.22 11.87 12.28
CA TYR A 131 6.46 12.78 13.38
C TYR A 131 7.44 13.90 13.00
N ASP A 132 8.43 13.58 12.18
CA ASP A 132 9.41 14.54 11.64
C ASP A 132 8.74 15.62 10.78
N GLU A 133 7.62 15.32 10.13
CA GLU A 133 6.82 16.25 9.32
C GLU A 133 5.56 16.76 10.09
N GLY A 134 5.50 16.62 11.42
CA GLY A 134 4.51 17.28 12.30
C GLY A 134 3.15 16.63 12.40
N LEU A 135 2.92 15.43 11.79
CA LEU A 135 1.61 14.75 11.77
C LEU A 135 0.46 15.64 11.24
N GLU A 136 0.72 16.45 10.23
CA GLU A 136 -0.21 17.49 9.74
C GLU A 136 -1.42 16.96 8.92
N GLY A 137 -1.59 15.64 8.83
CA GLY A 137 -2.70 15.04 8.10
C GLY A 137 -4.07 15.41 8.70
N PRO A 138 -5.05 15.80 7.86
CA PRO A 138 -6.37 16.18 8.35
C PRO A 138 -7.15 14.98 8.91
N GLY A 139 -8.07 15.25 9.83
CA GLY A 139 -8.94 14.25 10.44
C GLY A 139 -8.15 13.05 11.00
N GLY A 140 -8.65 11.85 10.76
CA GLY A 140 -7.99 10.59 11.17
C GLY A 140 -6.88 10.12 10.24
N TYR A 141 -6.62 10.81 9.12
CA TYR A 141 -5.67 10.36 8.09
C TYR A 141 -4.24 10.29 8.61
N GLY A 142 -3.73 11.38 9.21
CA GLY A 142 -2.38 11.43 9.77
C GLY A 142 -2.17 10.37 10.85
N VAL A 143 -3.17 10.18 11.72
CA VAL A 143 -3.13 9.15 12.77
C VAL A 143 -3.02 7.74 12.18
N ALA A 144 -3.83 7.42 11.17
CA ALA A 144 -3.80 6.10 10.54
C ALA A 144 -2.48 5.86 9.78
N LYS A 145 -1.92 6.89 9.13
CA LYS A 145 -0.61 6.79 8.45
C LYS A 145 0.54 6.70 9.44
N ALA A 146 0.46 7.36 10.60
CA ALA A 146 1.42 7.19 11.69
C ALA A 146 1.38 5.77 12.28
N ALA A 147 0.18 5.22 12.46
CA ALA A 147 0.01 3.83 12.88
C ALA A 147 0.63 2.85 11.87
N LEU A 148 0.43 3.07 10.56
CA LEU A 148 1.03 2.27 9.48
C LEU A 148 2.57 2.41 9.47
N ASN A 149 3.11 3.60 9.74
CA ASN A 149 4.55 3.83 9.90
C ASN A 149 5.08 3.02 11.10
N ALA A 150 4.44 3.12 12.26
CA ALA A 150 4.81 2.37 13.46
C ALA A 150 4.78 0.85 13.22
N LEU A 151 3.74 0.34 12.54
CA LEU A 151 3.65 -1.06 12.14
C LEU A 151 4.85 -1.45 11.25
N SER A 152 5.14 -0.65 10.22
CA SER A 152 6.24 -0.93 9.28
C SER A 152 7.60 -0.96 9.96
N HIS A 153 7.79 -0.11 10.98
CA HIS A 153 9.01 -0.06 11.78
C HIS A 153 9.14 -1.24 12.76
N ALA A 154 8.04 -1.63 13.38
CA ALA A 154 8.07 -2.66 14.42
C ALA A 154 8.08 -4.11 13.86
N LEU A 155 7.38 -4.33 12.75
CA LEU A 155 7.08 -5.65 12.20
C LEU A 155 8.31 -6.50 11.81
N PRO A 156 9.48 -5.95 11.39
CA PRO A 156 10.66 -6.75 11.06
C PRO A 156 11.12 -7.73 12.13
N ARG A 157 10.82 -7.48 13.39
CA ARG A 157 11.18 -8.37 14.52
C ARG A 157 10.46 -9.72 14.46
N ASP A 158 9.26 -9.71 13.85
CA ASP A 158 8.33 -10.84 13.84
C ASP A 158 8.23 -11.48 12.45
N LEU A 159 8.88 -10.87 11.42
CA LEU A 159 8.84 -11.40 10.06
C LEU A 159 9.76 -12.63 9.89
N PRO A 160 9.33 -13.60 9.05
CA PRO A 160 10.21 -14.68 8.63
C PRO A 160 11.46 -14.16 7.92
N LYS A 161 12.56 -14.93 8.05
CA LYS A 161 13.80 -14.61 7.34
C LYS A 161 13.55 -14.52 5.83
N GLY A 162 14.08 -13.47 5.19
CA GLY A 162 13.93 -13.21 3.76
C GLY A 162 12.68 -12.39 3.40
N VAL A 163 11.82 -12.08 4.37
CA VAL A 163 10.68 -11.17 4.17
C VAL A 163 11.04 -9.78 4.68
N SER A 164 10.79 -8.76 3.88
CA SER A 164 11.03 -7.37 4.25
C SER A 164 9.75 -6.54 4.22
N VAL A 165 9.66 -5.53 5.09
CA VAL A 165 8.58 -4.54 5.11
C VAL A 165 9.17 -3.14 5.18
N ASN A 166 8.71 -2.24 4.31
CA ASN A 166 9.08 -0.84 4.34
C ASN A 166 7.87 0.05 4.09
N ALA A 167 7.89 1.25 4.65
CA ALA A 167 6.94 2.30 4.35
C ALA A 167 7.51 3.26 3.29
N MET A 168 6.63 3.88 2.50
CA MET A 168 7.02 4.95 1.61
C MET A 168 5.98 6.06 1.51
N CYS A 169 6.42 7.27 1.29
CA CYS A 169 5.59 8.42 0.98
C CYS A 169 5.70 8.73 -0.52
N PRO A 170 4.59 8.75 -1.28
CA PRO A 170 4.62 9.07 -2.70
C PRO A 170 4.85 10.57 -2.98
N GLY A 171 4.83 11.41 -1.94
CA GLY A 171 4.75 12.87 -2.09
C GLY A 171 3.35 13.34 -2.45
N TRP A 172 3.22 14.59 -2.89
CA TRP A 172 1.94 15.17 -3.30
C TRP A 172 1.72 14.94 -4.81
N VAL A 173 0.92 13.92 -5.12
CA VAL A 173 0.75 13.36 -6.46
C VAL A 173 -0.60 13.76 -7.06
N HIS A 174 -0.62 14.10 -8.34
CA HIS A 174 -1.81 14.47 -9.10
C HIS A 174 -2.77 13.28 -9.26
N THR A 175 -3.66 13.16 -8.31
CA THR A 175 -4.67 12.10 -8.19
C THR A 175 -6.01 12.72 -7.79
N ARG A 176 -7.06 11.90 -7.76
CA ARG A 176 -8.36 12.36 -7.21
C ARG A 176 -8.25 12.79 -5.74
N MET A 177 -7.36 12.19 -4.96
CA MET A 177 -7.09 12.56 -3.56
C MET A 177 -6.19 13.80 -3.45
N GLY A 178 -5.12 13.87 -4.25
CA GLY A 178 -4.16 14.96 -4.21
C GLY A 178 -4.62 16.24 -4.90
N GLY A 179 -5.65 16.15 -5.77
CA GLY A 179 -6.18 17.28 -6.52
C GLY A 179 -5.31 17.69 -7.71
N GLN A 180 -5.82 18.70 -8.46
CA GLN A 180 -5.16 19.17 -9.70
C GLN A 180 -3.90 20.01 -9.45
N ALA A 181 -3.77 20.59 -8.25
CA ALA A 181 -2.62 21.42 -7.89
C ALA A 181 -1.38 20.60 -7.50
N ALA A 182 -1.52 19.27 -7.36
CA ALA A 182 -0.39 18.42 -6.99
C ALA A 182 0.67 18.39 -8.09
N PRO A 183 1.95 18.63 -7.76
CA PRO A 183 3.00 18.82 -8.75
C PRO A 183 3.55 17.52 -9.34
N ARG A 184 3.33 16.38 -8.64
CA ARG A 184 3.95 15.10 -9.04
C ARG A 184 3.05 14.30 -9.97
N THR A 185 3.67 13.62 -10.94
CA THR A 185 3.01 12.65 -11.79
C THR A 185 2.72 11.35 -11.05
N LEU A 186 1.92 10.48 -11.66
CA LEU A 186 1.64 9.15 -11.11
C LEU A 186 2.90 8.27 -11.08
N GLU A 187 3.73 8.38 -12.09
CA GLU A 187 4.99 7.65 -12.25
C GLU A 187 5.99 8.04 -11.16
N GLU A 188 6.15 9.35 -10.91
CA GLU A 188 6.98 9.86 -9.80
C GLU A 188 6.48 9.37 -8.45
N GLY A 189 5.16 9.32 -8.25
CA GLY A 189 4.54 8.79 -7.04
C GLY A 189 4.74 7.28 -6.85
N ALA A 190 4.83 6.52 -7.95
CA ALA A 190 5.01 5.07 -7.92
C ALA A 190 6.49 4.64 -7.77
N ASP A 191 7.43 5.47 -8.17
CA ASP A 191 8.85 5.11 -8.35
C ASP A 191 9.48 4.46 -7.12
N THR A 192 9.31 5.05 -5.94
CA THR A 192 9.89 4.50 -4.69
C THR A 192 9.30 3.13 -4.33
N ALA A 193 8.00 2.90 -4.58
CA ALA A 193 7.39 1.60 -4.35
C ALA A 193 7.94 0.54 -5.30
N LEU A 194 8.14 0.88 -6.57
CA LEU A 194 8.74 -0.02 -7.57
C LEU A 194 10.18 -0.38 -7.21
N TRP A 195 10.97 0.61 -6.79
CA TRP A 195 12.33 0.37 -6.31
C TRP A 195 12.37 -0.55 -5.09
N LEU A 196 11.52 -0.30 -4.07
CA LEU A 196 11.41 -1.17 -2.88
C LEU A 196 10.99 -2.59 -3.22
N ALA A 197 10.10 -2.73 -4.20
CA ALA A 197 9.59 -4.03 -4.62
C ALA A 197 10.60 -4.87 -5.38
N LEU A 198 11.48 -4.25 -6.19
CA LEU A 198 12.27 -4.97 -7.19
C LEU A 198 13.78 -4.79 -7.06
N ASP A 199 14.26 -3.61 -6.65
CA ASP A 199 15.67 -3.23 -6.77
C ASP A 199 16.37 -3.02 -5.42
N ALA A 200 15.62 -2.69 -4.37
CA ALA A 200 16.17 -2.43 -3.05
C ALA A 200 16.84 -3.69 -2.47
N PRO A 201 17.92 -3.53 -1.66
CA PRO A 201 18.59 -4.66 -1.00
C PRO A 201 17.58 -5.58 -0.27
N ALA A 202 17.83 -6.89 -0.30
CA ALA A 202 16.89 -7.86 0.26
C ALA A 202 16.73 -7.75 1.78
N ASP A 203 17.74 -7.26 2.47
CA ASP A 203 17.83 -7.06 3.91
C ASP A 203 17.35 -5.66 4.36
N LEU A 204 17.01 -4.78 3.41
CA LEU A 204 16.46 -3.47 3.70
C LEU A 204 15.03 -3.61 4.23
N THR A 205 14.84 -3.38 5.52
CA THR A 205 13.54 -3.55 6.19
C THR A 205 13.35 -2.57 7.34
N GLY A 206 12.09 -2.26 7.69
CA GLY A 206 11.74 -1.41 8.84
C GLY A 206 12.08 0.07 8.64
N LYS A 207 12.09 0.55 7.40
CA LYS A 207 12.48 1.90 7.04
C LYS A 207 11.35 2.65 6.34
N PHE A 208 11.44 3.98 6.37
CA PHE A 208 10.54 4.90 5.67
C PHE A 208 11.27 5.65 4.56
N PHE A 209 10.66 5.73 3.37
CA PHE A 209 11.31 6.30 2.18
C PHE A 209 10.44 7.34 1.47
N ARG A 210 11.11 8.33 0.86
CA ARG A 210 10.58 9.18 -0.19
C ARG A 210 11.68 9.41 -1.22
N ASP A 211 11.34 9.30 -2.51
CA ASP A 211 12.30 9.47 -3.63
C ASP A 211 13.53 8.57 -3.48
N ARG A 212 13.31 7.31 -3.03
CA ARG A 212 14.34 6.30 -2.74
C ARG A 212 15.32 6.69 -1.63
N HIS A 213 15.07 7.77 -0.90
CA HIS A 213 15.89 8.21 0.24
C HIS A 213 15.18 7.89 1.54
N GLU A 214 15.96 7.38 2.50
CA GLU A 214 15.43 7.16 3.87
C GLU A 214 15.01 8.48 4.51
N LYS A 215 13.86 8.48 5.13
CA LYS A 215 13.25 9.59 5.85
C LYS A 215 13.16 9.24 7.34
N ALA A 216 13.17 10.26 8.19
CA ALA A 216 12.76 10.09 9.58
C ALA A 216 11.26 9.75 9.67
N TRP A 217 10.90 9.08 10.75
CA TRP A 217 9.52 8.68 11.07
C TRP A 217 8.66 9.83 11.58
#